data_ddbca7014c72ac99399256d199c1d3b7
#
_entry.id   ddbca7014c72ac99399256d199c1d3b7
#
_cell.length_a   1.000
_cell.length_b   1.000
_cell.length_c   1.000
_cell.angle_alpha   90.00
_cell.angle_beta   90.00
_cell.angle_gamma   90.00
#
_symmetry.space_group_name_H-M   'P 1'
#
loop_
_entity.id
_entity.type
_entity.pdbx_description
1 polymer ?
#
loop_
_entity_poly.entity_id
_entity_poly.type
_entity_poly.pdbx_seq_one_letter_code
_entity_poly.pdbx_strand_id
1 'polypeptide(L)'
;VGKFNDLNSDVEDLEVLLEFQREGEATEAEVDQKYEEILAEVEDLEFHSTLNKPEDALGCILEINAGAGGTESCDWSEMLLRMYIMWAEKQGFDFSVLNRVDGDVAGIKSAEVEIDGEYAYGLLKGENGVHRLVRVSPFNAQGKRMTSFSSVFVHPLVDDTVEVEVNPADLEWDTFRSSG
;
A
#
# COMPACT_ATOMS: atom_id res chain seq x y z
N VAL A 1 3.39 -22.06 7.73
CA VAL A 1 3.05 -23.44 8.17
C VAL A 1 1.96 -23.40 9.24
N GLY A 2 2.01 -22.49 10.24
CA GLY A 2 0.98 -22.36 11.27
C GLY A 2 -0.40 -22.05 10.69
N LYS A 3 -0.56 -20.92 10.01
CA LYS A 3 -1.84 -20.47 9.39
C LYS A 3 -2.49 -21.53 8.48
N PHE A 4 -1.68 -22.31 7.75
CA PHE A 4 -2.21 -23.38 6.90
C PHE A 4 -2.79 -24.55 7.71
N ASN A 5 -2.15 -24.90 8.83
CA ASN A 5 -2.66 -25.97 9.70
C ASN A 5 -3.94 -25.54 10.40
N ASP A 6 -4.00 -24.26 10.83
CA ASP A 6 -5.19 -23.70 11.47
C ASP A 6 -6.37 -23.71 10.50
N LEU A 7 -6.17 -23.26 9.25
CA LEU A 7 -7.19 -23.29 8.21
C LEU A 7 -7.64 -24.73 7.88
N ASN A 8 -6.73 -25.69 7.87
CA ASN A 8 -7.12 -27.09 7.62
C ASN A 8 -8.00 -27.63 8.75
N SER A 9 -7.73 -27.24 10.00
CA SER A 9 -8.60 -27.55 11.14
C SER A 9 -9.96 -26.88 11.03
N ASP A 10 -10.02 -25.62 10.58
CA ASP A 10 -11.28 -24.90 10.38
C ASP A 10 -12.16 -25.55 9.30
N VAL A 11 -11.55 -26.09 8.24
CA VAL A 11 -12.27 -26.85 7.21
C VAL A 11 -12.81 -28.17 7.78
N GLU A 12 -12.04 -28.87 8.60
CA GLU A 12 -12.50 -30.08 9.28
C GLU A 12 -13.69 -29.78 10.23
N ASP A 13 -13.61 -28.66 10.97
CA ASP A 13 -14.70 -28.20 11.84
C ASP A 13 -15.98 -27.86 11.03
N LEU A 14 -15.83 -27.27 9.84
CA LEU A 14 -16.98 -27.01 8.95
C LEU A 14 -17.63 -28.30 8.47
N GLU A 15 -16.85 -29.35 8.16
CA GLU A 15 -17.40 -30.66 7.79
C GLU A 15 -18.22 -31.27 8.92
N VAL A 16 -17.75 -31.16 10.17
CA VAL A 16 -18.48 -31.61 11.37
C VAL A 16 -19.75 -30.78 11.57
N LEU A 17 -19.68 -29.46 11.38
CA LEU A 17 -20.84 -28.58 11.50
C LEU A 17 -21.92 -28.89 10.46
N LEU A 18 -21.51 -29.28 9.23
CA LEU A 18 -22.42 -29.75 8.18
C LEU A 18 -23.10 -31.08 8.55
N GLU A 19 -22.43 -31.98 9.26
CA GLU A 19 -23.05 -33.22 9.76
C GLU A 19 -24.10 -32.90 10.82
N PHE A 20 -23.79 -32.00 11.77
CA PHE A 20 -24.75 -31.56 12.80
C PHE A 20 -25.97 -30.85 12.18
N GLN A 21 -25.79 -30.09 11.11
CA GLN A 21 -26.91 -29.49 10.37
C GLN A 21 -27.83 -30.57 9.78
N ARG A 22 -27.26 -31.64 9.19
CA ARG A 22 -28.04 -32.75 8.62
C ARG A 22 -28.81 -33.53 9.69
N GLU A 23 -28.27 -33.59 10.89
CA GLU A 23 -28.92 -34.21 12.07
C GLU A 23 -29.95 -33.30 12.75
N GLY A 24 -30.00 -32.02 12.35
CA GLY A 24 -30.91 -31.00 12.90
C GLY A 24 -30.40 -30.37 14.20
N GLU A 25 -29.13 -30.56 14.54
CA GLU A 25 -28.47 -30.00 15.73
C GLU A 25 -27.80 -28.63 15.47
N ALA A 26 -27.60 -28.25 14.21
CA ALA A 26 -27.09 -26.93 13.81
C ALA A 26 -27.99 -26.29 12.75
N THR A 27 -27.95 -24.96 12.66
CA THR A 27 -28.73 -24.17 11.71
C THR A 27 -27.93 -23.93 10.39
N GLU A 28 -28.63 -23.70 9.29
CA GLU A 28 -28.01 -23.31 8.00
C GLU A 28 -27.22 -22.01 8.15
N ALA A 29 -27.71 -21.05 8.94
CA ALA A 29 -27.03 -19.79 9.15
C ALA A 29 -25.68 -19.93 9.88
N GLU A 30 -25.53 -20.90 10.77
CA GLU A 30 -24.25 -21.17 11.45
C GLU A 30 -23.22 -21.79 10.47
N VAL A 31 -23.66 -22.64 9.57
CA VAL A 31 -22.83 -23.23 8.53
C VAL A 31 -22.38 -22.16 7.54
N ASP A 32 -23.31 -21.32 7.06
CA ASP A 32 -23.00 -20.24 6.12
C ASP A 32 -22.03 -19.23 6.73
N GLN A 33 -22.22 -18.87 7.99
CA GLN A 33 -21.29 -17.95 8.67
C GLN A 33 -19.88 -18.56 8.76
N LYS A 34 -19.73 -19.81 9.20
CA LYS A 34 -18.41 -20.45 9.30
C LYS A 34 -17.76 -20.62 7.91
N TYR A 35 -18.56 -20.91 6.89
CA TYR A 35 -18.09 -20.98 5.51
C TYR A 35 -17.55 -19.63 5.01
N GLU A 36 -18.26 -18.53 5.25
CA GLU A 36 -17.81 -17.19 4.85
C GLU A 36 -16.53 -16.78 5.59
N GLU A 37 -16.39 -17.13 6.88
CA GLU A 37 -15.17 -16.89 7.66
C GLU A 37 -13.97 -17.63 7.04
N ILE A 38 -14.12 -18.93 6.77
CA ILE A 38 -13.06 -19.76 6.17
C ILE A 38 -12.72 -19.26 4.76
N LEU A 39 -13.74 -18.91 3.96
CA LEU A 39 -13.52 -18.39 2.60
C LEU A 39 -12.66 -17.11 2.63
N ALA A 40 -12.95 -16.19 3.55
CA ALA A 40 -12.18 -14.96 3.71
C ALA A 40 -10.71 -15.25 4.10
N GLU A 41 -10.48 -16.25 4.96
CA GLU A 41 -9.12 -16.68 5.33
C GLU A 41 -8.37 -17.33 4.17
N VAL A 42 -9.05 -18.14 3.35
CA VAL A 42 -8.46 -18.72 2.13
C VAL A 42 -8.06 -17.63 1.15
N GLU A 43 -8.94 -16.68 0.87
CA GLU A 43 -8.68 -15.55 -0.03
C GLU A 43 -7.49 -14.70 0.46
N ASP A 44 -7.38 -14.47 1.78
CA ASP A 44 -6.23 -13.77 2.37
C ASP A 44 -4.93 -14.56 2.18
N LEU A 45 -4.94 -15.87 2.42
CA LEU A 45 -3.76 -16.71 2.20
C LEU A 45 -3.36 -16.81 0.73
N GLU A 46 -4.32 -16.93 -0.19
CA GLU A 46 -4.08 -16.91 -1.63
C GLU A 46 -3.44 -15.59 -2.05
N PHE A 47 -3.96 -14.47 -1.56
CA PHE A 47 -3.39 -13.15 -1.83
C PHE A 47 -1.96 -13.05 -1.30
N HIS A 48 -1.70 -13.41 -0.05
CA HIS A 48 -0.35 -13.39 0.53
C HIS A 48 0.62 -14.34 -0.18
N SER A 49 0.14 -15.44 -0.78
CA SER A 49 0.97 -16.34 -1.57
C SER A 49 1.53 -15.68 -2.85
N THR A 50 0.90 -14.61 -3.31
CA THR A 50 1.41 -13.81 -4.44
C THR A 50 2.58 -12.91 -4.05
N LEU A 51 2.76 -12.61 -2.76
CA LEU A 51 3.82 -11.81 -2.19
C LEU A 51 5.01 -12.73 -1.82
N ASN A 52 5.73 -13.21 -2.84
CA ASN A 52 6.70 -14.30 -2.68
C ASN A 52 8.18 -13.86 -2.70
N LYS A 53 8.45 -12.56 -2.85
CA LYS A 53 9.80 -12.03 -2.83
C LYS A 53 10.20 -11.68 -1.39
N PRO A 54 11.49 -11.85 -1.03
CA PRO A 54 11.97 -11.53 0.33
C PRO A 54 11.64 -10.09 0.75
N GLU A 55 11.76 -9.15 -0.18
CA GLU A 55 11.46 -7.74 0.06
C GLU A 55 9.97 -7.46 0.30
N ASP A 56 9.08 -8.32 -0.17
CA ASP A 56 7.63 -8.13 -0.03
C ASP A 56 7.18 -8.15 1.45
N ALA A 57 7.90 -8.86 2.31
CA ALA A 57 7.60 -8.96 3.73
C ALA A 57 8.01 -7.72 4.56
N LEU A 58 8.78 -6.81 3.95
CA LEU A 58 9.34 -5.64 4.64
C LEU A 58 8.32 -4.52 4.78
N GLY A 59 8.62 -3.57 5.69
CA GLY A 59 8.06 -2.24 5.70
C GLY A 59 8.45 -1.46 4.44
N CYS A 60 7.96 -0.25 4.28
CA CYS A 60 8.28 0.57 3.11
C CYS A 60 8.45 2.06 3.43
N ILE A 61 9.16 2.76 2.55
CA ILE A 61 9.16 4.22 2.46
C ILE A 61 8.33 4.58 1.22
N LEU A 62 7.29 5.35 1.43
CA LEU A 62 6.41 5.87 0.40
C LEU A 62 6.73 7.33 0.14
N GLU A 63 7.14 7.65 -1.08
CA GLU A 63 7.46 8.99 -1.54
C GLU A 63 6.36 9.49 -2.49
N ILE A 64 5.84 10.67 -2.21
CA ILE A 64 4.81 11.33 -3.03
C ILE A 64 5.35 12.65 -3.53
N ASN A 65 5.29 12.90 -4.84
CA ASN A 65 5.72 14.14 -5.45
C ASN A 65 4.62 14.72 -6.34
N ALA A 66 4.32 16.02 -6.14
CA ALA A 66 3.39 16.73 -6.99
C ALA A 66 3.95 16.84 -8.41
N GLY A 67 3.17 16.46 -9.40
CA GLY A 67 3.50 16.56 -10.82
C GLY A 67 2.91 17.79 -11.49
N ALA A 68 2.60 17.67 -12.78
CA ALA A 68 1.96 18.73 -13.53
C ALA A 68 0.55 19.06 -13.01
N GLY A 69 0.25 20.35 -12.84
CA GLY A 69 -1.05 20.84 -12.38
C GLY A 69 -0.99 21.99 -11.36
N GLY A 70 0.20 22.40 -10.95
CA GLY A 70 0.38 23.52 -10.00
C GLY A 70 -0.31 23.24 -8.66
N THR A 71 -1.12 24.20 -8.16
CA THR A 71 -1.85 24.04 -6.88
C THR A 71 -2.75 22.80 -6.85
N GLU A 72 -3.36 22.44 -7.97
CA GLU A 72 -4.20 21.23 -8.08
C GLU A 72 -3.39 19.94 -7.85
N SER A 73 -2.16 19.85 -8.37
CA SER A 73 -1.31 18.67 -8.16
C SER A 73 -0.81 18.59 -6.73
N CYS A 74 -0.53 19.73 -6.09
CA CYS A 74 -0.17 19.74 -4.67
C CYS A 74 -1.32 19.27 -3.78
N ASP A 75 -2.55 19.70 -4.06
CA ASP A 75 -3.74 19.27 -3.33
C ASP A 75 -4.01 17.76 -3.58
N TRP A 76 -3.85 17.30 -4.82
CA TRP A 76 -3.96 15.88 -5.14
C TRP A 76 -2.93 15.03 -4.38
N SER A 77 -1.68 15.49 -4.30
CA SER A 77 -0.63 14.81 -3.54
C SER A 77 -0.95 14.72 -2.05
N GLU A 78 -1.56 15.76 -1.46
CA GLU A 78 -2.02 15.72 -0.07
C GLU A 78 -3.19 14.74 0.13
N MET A 79 -4.10 14.65 -0.84
CA MET A 79 -5.19 13.66 -0.80
C MET A 79 -4.63 12.23 -0.84
N LEU A 80 -3.62 11.96 -1.69
CA LEU A 80 -2.93 10.67 -1.74
C LEU A 80 -2.23 10.35 -0.42
N LEU A 81 -1.49 11.30 0.13
CA LEU A 81 -0.83 11.15 1.43
C LEU A 81 -1.83 10.74 2.51
N ARG A 82 -2.93 11.47 2.60
CA ARG A 82 -4.01 11.15 3.56
C ARG A 82 -4.60 9.77 3.33
N MET A 83 -4.82 9.38 2.07
CA MET A 83 -5.35 8.07 1.72
C MET A 83 -4.45 6.95 2.21
N TYR A 84 -3.13 7.05 1.98
CA TYR A 84 -2.17 6.03 2.41
C TYR A 84 -2.02 5.97 3.93
N ILE A 85 -2.02 7.11 4.62
CA ILE A 85 -1.99 7.16 6.09
C ILE A 85 -3.25 6.46 6.66
N MET A 86 -4.45 6.80 6.17
CA MET A 86 -5.68 6.17 6.61
C MET A 86 -5.71 4.67 6.30
N TRP A 87 -5.10 4.26 5.19
CA TRP A 87 -4.96 2.84 4.86
C TRP A 87 -4.02 2.14 5.85
N ALA A 88 -2.84 2.72 6.15
CA ALA A 88 -1.90 2.17 7.12
C ALA A 88 -2.54 2.03 8.52
N GLU A 89 -3.26 3.06 8.98
CA GLU A 89 -4.04 3.01 10.24
C GLU A 89 -5.06 1.86 10.25
N LYS A 90 -5.79 1.68 9.14
CA LYS A 90 -6.78 0.61 9.02
C LYS A 90 -6.16 -0.78 9.04
N GLN A 91 -4.95 -0.94 8.50
CA GLN A 91 -4.20 -2.19 8.55
C GLN A 91 -3.52 -2.43 9.90
N GLY A 92 -3.52 -1.44 10.79
CA GLY A 92 -2.82 -1.51 12.07
C GLY A 92 -1.31 -1.37 11.94
N PHE A 93 -0.84 -0.76 10.86
CA PHE A 93 0.58 -0.50 10.65
C PHE A 93 1.01 0.79 11.33
N ASP A 94 2.24 0.80 11.83
CA ASP A 94 2.87 2.01 12.33
C ASP A 94 3.35 2.87 11.16
N PHE A 95 3.21 4.20 11.27
CA PHE A 95 3.70 5.10 10.23
C PHE A 95 4.35 6.35 10.84
N SER A 96 5.32 6.89 10.12
CA SER A 96 6.04 8.12 10.47
C SER A 96 6.24 8.97 9.23
N VAL A 97 5.85 10.24 9.31
CA VAL A 97 6.14 11.22 8.24
C VAL A 97 7.57 11.71 8.41
N LEU A 98 8.47 11.23 7.54
CA LEU A 98 9.90 11.55 7.58
C LEU A 98 10.18 12.96 7.05
N ASN A 99 9.49 13.32 5.97
CA ASN A 99 9.65 14.63 5.33
C ASN A 99 8.32 15.08 4.74
N ARG A 100 8.08 16.41 4.77
CA ARG A 100 6.92 17.04 4.16
C ARG A 100 7.27 18.45 3.69
N VAL A 101 7.02 18.72 2.42
CA VAL A 101 7.18 20.04 1.82
C VAL A 101 5.82 20.54 1.38
N ASP A 102 5.33 21.58 2.02
CA ASP A 102 4.02 22.14 1.72
C ASP A 102 3.99 22.91 0.38
N GLY A 103 2.82 22.92 -0.26
CA GLY A 103 2.55 23.74 -1.44
C GLY A 103 2.45 25.21 -1.10
N ASP A 104 2.71 26.09 -2.07
CA ASP A 104 2.70 27.54 -1.83
C ASP A 104 1.30 28.10 -1.47
N VAL A 105 0.24 27.44 -1.94
CA VAL A 105 -1.16 27.86 -1.76
C VAL A 105 -1.96 26.81 -1.02
N ALA A 106 -1.81 25.55 -1.41
CA ALA A 106 -2.51 24.41 -0.84
C ALA A 106 -1.75 23.12 -1.11
N GLY A 107 -2.05 22.08 -0.32
CA GLY A 107 -1.50 20.76 -0.48
C GLY A 107 0.00 20.66 -0.19
N ILE A 108 0.63 19.62 -0.74
CA ILE A 108 2.06 19.32 -0.57
C ILE A 108 2.79 19.25 -1.92
N LYS A 109 4.02 19.71 -1.97
CA LYS A 109 4.95 19.52 -3.09
C LYS A 109 5.52 18.11 -3.07
N SER A 110 5.91 17.65 -1.89
CA SER A 110 6.41 16.30 -1.66
C SER A 110 6.16 15.85 -0.23
N ALA A 111 6.10 14.55 -0.02
CA ALA A 111 6.14 13.91 1.28
C ALA A 111 6.81 12.56 1.20
N GLU A 112 7.48 12.18 2.30
CA GLU A 112 8.05 10.87 2.52
C GLU A 112 7.46 10.30 3.80
N VAL A 113 6.91 9.09 3.71
CA VAL A 113 6.29 8.39 4.84
C VAL A 113 6.90 7.02 4.95
N GLU A 114 7.42 6.70 6.12
CA GLU A 114 7.77 5.35 6.50
C GLU A 114 6.51 4.64 7.01
N ILE A 115 6.26 3.44 6.51
CA ILE A 115 5.16 2.58 6.95
C ILE A 115 5.79 1.25 7.35
N ASP A 116 5.71 0.96 8.65
CA ASP A 116 6.24 -0.27 9.25
C ASP A 116 5.10 -1.24 9.53
N GLY A 117 5.19 -2.39 8.90
CA GLY A 117 4.20 -3.45 9.02
C GLY A 117 4.56 -4.64 8.15
N GLU A 118 4.12 -5.81 8.56
CA GLU A 118 4.36 -7.04 7.81
C GLU A 118 3.69 -6.97 6.43
N TYR A 119 4.48 -7.17 5.37
CA TYR A 119 4.08 -7.03 3.97
C TYR A 119 3.66 -5.63 3.52
N ALA A 120 3.98 -4.56 4.25
CA ALA A 120 3.61 -3.20 3.85
C ALA A 120 4.16 -2.84 2.45
N TYR A 121 5.43 -3.20 2.16
CA TYR A 121 6.00 -3.02 0.83
C TYR A 121 5.30 -3.88 -0.23
N GLY A 122 5.07 -5.15 0.06
CA GLY A 122 4.42 -6.08 -0.88
C GLY A 122 3.03 -5.60 -1.30
N LEU A 123 2.27 -5.04 -0.34
CA LEU A 123 0.93 -4.50 -0.56
C LEU A 123 0.94 -3.19 -1.36
N LEU A 124 1.94 -2.32 -1.11
CA LEU A 124 2.01 -0.99 -1.70
C LEU A 124 2.87 -0.89 -2.96
N LYS A 125 3.75 -1.86 -3.26
CA LYS A 125 4.62 -1.82 -4.45
C LYS A 125 3.88 -1.62 -5.78
N GLY A 126 2.61 -2.05 -5.84
CA GLY A 126 1.76 -1.87 -7.01
C GLY A 126 1.32 -0.42 -7.24
N GLU A 127 1.44 0.44 -6.24
CA GLU A 127 1.11 1.87 -6.32
C GLU A 127 2.20 2.70 -7.01
N ASN A 128 3.37 2.12 -7.30
CA ASN A 128 4.44 2.80 -8.01
C ASN A 128 3.97 3.33 -9.36
N GLY A 129 4.05 4.66 -9.53
CA GLY A 129 3.70 5.28 -10.80
C GLY A 129 3.11 6.67 -10.68
N VAL A 130 2.43 7.10 -11.74
CA VAL A 130 1.80 8.41 -11.83
C VAL A 130 0.29 8.29 -11.64
N HIS A 131 -0.19 8.91 -10.59
CA HIS A 131 -1.60 8.95 -10.21
C HIS A 131 -2.28 10.17 -10.81
N ARG A 132 -3.37 9.95 -11.54
CA ARG A 132 -4.13 10.99 -12.24
C ARG A 132 -5.45 11.28 -11.54
N LEU A 133 -5.69 12.56 -11.25
CA LEU A 133 -6.99 13.06 -10.80
C LEU A 133 -7.64 13.91 -11.88
N VAL A 134 -8.92 13.68 -12.14
CA VAL A 134 -9.76 14.54 -12.99
C VAL A 134 -10.99 14.96 -12.20
N ARG A 135 -11.08 16.25 -11.88
CA ARG A 135 -12.22 16.81 -11.11
C ARG A 135 -12.51 18.24 -11.52
N VAL A 136 -13.65 18.75 -11.07
CA VAL A 136 -13.92 20.19 -11.08
C VAL A 136 -12.99 20.84 -10.04
N SER A 137 -12.23 21.87 -10.47
CA SER A 137 -11.24 22.52 -9.62
C SER A 137 -11.89 23.34 -8.50
N PRO A 138 -11.54 23.11 -7.23
CA PRO A 138 -11.94 23.98 -6.14
C PRO A 138 -11.18 25.33 -6.11
N PHE A 139 -10.08 25.43 -6.87
CA PHE A 139 -9.23 26.63 -6.95
C PHE A 139 -9.58 27.51 -8.16
N ASN A 140 -10.45 27.05 -9.04
CA ASN A 140 -10.85 27.80 -10.24
C ASN A 140 -12.25 28.38 -10.06
N ALA A 141 -12.36 29.71 -10.01
CA ALA A 141 -13.64 30.39 -9.83
C ALA A 141 -14.68 30.07 -10.94
N GLN A 142 -14.25 29.64 -12.11
CA GLN A 142 -15.14 29.25 -13.23
C GLN A 142 -15.58 27.78 -13.16
N GLY A 143 -15.15 27.02 -12.14
CA GLY A 143 -15.48 25.60 -11.99
C GLY A 143 -15.01 24.74 -13.17
N LYS A 144 -13.85 25.04 -13.74
CA LYS A 144 -13.27 24.24 -14.83
C LYS A 144 -12.87 22.85 -14.37
N ARG A 145 -13.12 21.87 -15.23
CA ARG A 145 -12.59 20.52 -15.07
C ARG A 145 -11.09 20.51 -15.36
N MET A 146 -10.31 20.11 -14.35
CA MET A 146 -8.85 20.10 -14.40
C MET A 146 -8.33 18.66 -14.26
N THR A 147 -7.14 18.43 -14.80
CA THR A 147 -6.39 17.18 -14.66
C THR A 147 -5.09 17.48 -13.94
N SER A 148 -4.80 16.69 -12.92
CA SER A 148 -3.58 16.81 -12.11
C SER A 148 -2.88 15.46 -12.02
N PHE A 149 -1.58 15.49 -11.82
CA PHE A 149 -0.75 14.31 -11.69
C PHE A 149 0.09 14.39 -10.42
N SER A 150 0.29 13.26 -9.79
CA SER A 150 1.20 13.06 -8.67
C SER A 150 1.94 11.74 -8.87
N SER A 151 3.23 11.70 -8.64
CA SER A 151 4.00 10.46 -8.65
C SER A 151 4.07 9.87 -7.26
N VAL A 152 3.97 8.56 -7.19
CA VAL A 152 4.15 7.76 -5.99
C VAL A 152 5.27 6.76 -6.24
N PHE A 153 6.23 6.70 -5.33
CA PHE A 153 7.28 5.69 -5.32
C PHE A 153 7.27 4.98 -3.98
N VAL A 154 7.37 3.68 -4.03
CA VAL A 154 7.41 2.81 -2.85
C VAL A 154 8.73 2.05 -2.87
N HIS A 155 9.51 2.22 -1.82
CA HIS A 155 10.80 1.56 -1.64
C HIS A 155 10.70 0.62 -0.43
N PRO A 156 11.30 -0.59 -0.50
CA PRO A 156 11.35 -1.45 0.68
C PRO A 156 12.24 -0.82 1.75
N LEU A 157 11.84 -0.98 3.01
CA LEU A 157 12.67 -0.62 4.15
C LEU A 157 13.74 -1.70 4.32
N VAL A 158 14.91 -1.44 3.76
CA VAL A 158 16.03 -2.40 3.77
C VAL A 158 16.88 -2.12 5.00
N ASP A 159 17.14 -3.16 5.79
CA ASP A 159 18.11 -3.10 6.88
C ASP A 159 19.53 -2.91 6.35
N ASP A 160 20.40 -2.26 7.13
CA ASP A 160 21.84 -2.04 6.84
C ASP A 160 22.65 -3.34 6.62
N THR A 161 21.98 -4.50 6.64
CA THR A 161 22.59 -5.81 6.43
C THR A 161 22.92 -6.14 4.97
N VAL A 162 22.42 -5.35 4.02
CA VAL A 162 22.78 -5.51 2.60
C VAL A 162 24.05 -4.72 2.31
N GLU A 163 25.21 -5.32 2.53
CA GLU A 163 26.48 -4.79 2.06
C GLU A 163 26.50 -4.81 0.51
N VAL A 164 26.34 -3.65 -0.09
CA VAL A 164 26.53 -3.45 -1.53
C VAL A 164 27.99 -3.05 -1.75
N GLU A 165 28.80 -4.00 -2.21
CA GLU A 165 30.17 -3.74 -2.60
C GLU A 165 30.18 -3.03 -3.97
N VAL A 166 30.33 -1.71 -3.96
CA VAL A 166 30.46 -0.92 -5.19
C VAL A 166 31.93 -0.93 -5.63
N ASN A 167 32.23 -1.63 -6.71
CA ASN A 167 33.57 -1.60 -7.27
C ASN A 167 33.84 -0.22 -7.93
N PRO A 168 34.86 0.55 -7.49
CA PRO A 168 35.17 1.84 -8.08
C PRO A 168 35.46 1.82 -9.60
N ALA A 169 35.82 0.66 -10.14
CA ALA A 169 36.07 0.48 -11.59
C ALA A 169 34.77 0.47 -12.42
N ASP A 170 33.60 0.25 -11.76
CA ASP A 170 32.30 0.22 -12.42
C ASP A 170 31.61 1.61 -12.37
N LEU A 171 32.30 2.62 -11.76
CA LEU A 171 31.78 3.98 -11.68
C LEU A 171 32.34 4.84 -12.82
N GLU A 172 31.45 5.34 -13.65
CA GLU A 172 31.77 6.37 -14.66
C GLU A 172 31.30 7.72 -14.15
N TRP A 173 32.21 8.71 -14.07
CA TRP A 173 31.92 10.05 -13.58
C TRP A 173 31.80 11.02 -14.77
N ASP A 174 30.59 11.54 -14.96
CA ASP A 174 30.36 12.60 -15.95
C ASP A 174 30.04 13.91 -15.25
N THR A 175 30.72 14.98 -15.64
CA THR A 175 30.55 16.31 -15.05
C THR A 175 29.99 17.27 -16.10
N PHE A 176 28.82 17.81 -15.80
CA PHE A 176 28.18 18.81 -16.66
C PHE A 176 27.84 20.09 -15.87
N ARG A 177 27.78 21.21 -16.57
CA ARG A 177 27.27 22.44 -15.99
C ARG A 177 25.75 22.40 -16.02
N SER A 178 25.09 22.68 -14.88
CA SER A 178 23.67 22.96 -14.91
C SER A 178 23.47 24.24 -15.75
N SER A 179 22.82 24.09 -16.90
CA SER A 179 22.33 25.25 -17.65
C SER A 179 21.30 25.96 -16.79
N GLY A 180 21.63 27.12 -16.29
CA GLY A 180 20.72 28.00 -15.56
C GLY A 180 19.58 28.49 -16.42
#